data_938fb949bbba301a975790682c3d281e
#
_entry.id   938fb949bbba301a975790682c3d281e
#
_cell.length_a   1.000
_cell.length_b   1.000
_cell.length_c   1.000
_cell.angle_alpha   90.00
_cell.angle_beta   90.00
_cell.angle_gamma   90.00
#
_symmetry.space_group_name_H-M   'P 1'
#
loop_
_entity.id
_entity.type
_entity.pdbx_description
1 polymer ?
#
loop_
_entity_poly.entity_id
_entity_poly.type
_entity_poly.pdbx_seq_one_letter_code
_entity_poly.pdbx_strand_id
1 'polypeptide(L)'
;MKKGFLFIIATFILLMSTVIAAEPAVSGDLGKADKLFASGKYQEALTLYKKTLTTSPDNLTSGDINCKIGDTYFRLADYSHALDAYRTAIRDQRPADRPQTQYWIGFCSFLIGRDAEAVDEFLKIPALYPDAKAWGSTAYYWAGRASERMGKKEQAVEYYRKAGGNGRTTQSKFAEKKAEAVKSSSTK
;
A
#
# COMPACT_ATOMS: atom_id res chain seq x y z
N MET A 1 34.42 50.02 -3.22
CA MET A 1 34.10 48.65 -3.66
C MET A 1 33.95 47.62 -2.55
N LYS A 2 34.08 47.91 -1.27
CA LYS A 2 33.93 46.93 -0.16
C LYS A 2 32.54 46.86 0.50
N LYS A 3 31.64 47.81 0.26
CA LYS A 3 30.30 47.87 0.88
C LYS A 3 29.24 47.06 0.11
N GLY A 4 29.42 46.80 -1.20
CA GLY A 4 28.47 45.99 -1.98
C GLY A 4 28.56 44.48 -1.75
N PHE A 5 29.73 43.97 -1.39
CA PHE A 5 29.97 42.55 -1.18
C PHE A 5 29.37 42.04 0.15
N LEU A 6 29.30 42.89 1.16
CA LEU A 6 28.69 42.53 2.45
C LEU A 6 27.16 42.41 2.37
N PHE A 7 26.52 43.19 1.49
CA PHE A 7 25.06 43.16 1.31
C PHE A 7 24.58 41.91 0.57
N ILE A 8 25.35 41.39 -0.39
CA ILE A 8 25.04 40.20 -1.13
C ILE A 8 25.15 38.92 -0.25
N ILE A 9 26.15 38.91 0.65
CA ILE A 9 26.33 37.78 1.60
C ILE A 9 25.21 37.77 2.64
N ALA A 10 24.77 38.93 3.14
CA ALA A 10 23.69 39.01 4.11
C ALA A 10 22.33 38.59 3.53
N THR A 11 22.04 38.94 2.25
CA THR A 11 20.80 38.49 1.57
C THR A 11 20.85 37.03 1.22
N PHE A 12 22.00 36.43 0.90
CA PHE A 12 22.14 35.01 0.62
C PHE A 12 21.99 34.14 1.89
N ILE A 13 22.51 34.63 3.02
CA ILE A 13 22.34 33.96 4.33
C ILE A 13 20.88 34.04 4.79
N LEU A 14 20.16 35.14 4.52
CA LEU A 14 18.74 35.26 4.87
C LEU A 14 17.82 34.34 4.02
N LEU A 15 18.19 34.11 2.75
CA LEU A 15 17.44 33.16 1.87
C LEU A 15 17.72 31.69 2.21
N MET A 16 18.89 31.36 2.75
CA MET A 16 19.19 29.98 3.20
C MET A 16 18.55 29.64 4.53
N SER A 17 18.25 30.61 5.40
CA SER A 17 17.62 30.34 6.71
C SER A 17 16.12 30.02 6.65
N THR A 18 15.46 30.25 5.51
CA THR A 18 14.04 29.93 5.36
C THR A 18 13.77 28.47 4.89
N VAL A 19 14.78 27.78 4.36
CA VAL A 19 14.65 26.38 3.89
C VAL A 19 14.83 25.35 5.04
N ILE A 20 15.51 25.73 6.13
CA ILE A 20 15.85 24.79 7.23
C ILE A 20 14.70 24.62 8.24
N ALA A 21 13.66 25.47 8.21
CA ALA A 21 12.61 25.47 9.23
C ALA A 21 11.40 24.52 8.93
N ALA A 22 11.34 23.93 7.73
CA ALA A 22 10.18 23.09 7.34
C ALA A 22 10.28 21.64 7.79
N GLU A 23 11.47 21.06 7.85
CA GLU A 23 11.68 19.64 8.20
C GLU A 23 11.20 19.26 9.62
N PRO A 24 11.45 20.03 10.70
CA PRO A 24 11.01 19.64 12.03
C PRO A 24 9.49 19.65 12.22
N ALA A 25 8.76 20.47 11.47
CA ALA A 25 7.30 20.57 11.56
C ALA A 25 6.63 19.34 10.93
N VAL A 26 7.06 18.89 9.75
CA VAL A 26 6.54 17.70 9.05
C VAL A 26 6.80 16.46 9.89
N SER A 27 8.01 16.28 10.42
CA SER A 27 8.37 15.15 11.29
C SER A 27 7.54 15.15 12.59
N GLY A 28 7.29 16.33 13.18
CA GLY A 28 6.50 16.45 14.41
C GLY A 28 5.03 16.11 14.23
N ASP A 29 4.41 16.59 13.16
CA ASP A 29 3.00 16.31 12.86
C ASP A 29 2.79 14.87 12.41
N LEU A 30 3.72 14.31 11.63
CA LEU A 30 3.70 12.89 11.24
C LEU A 30 3.78 11.96 12.46
N GLY A 31 4.71 12.22 13.39
CA GLY A 31 4.83 11.45 14.62
C GLY A 31 3.60 11.54 15.53
N LYS A 32 2.91 12.69 15.56
CA LYS A 32 1.63 12.82 16.27
C LYS A 32 0.53 12.00 15.60
N ALA A 33 0.44 12.04 14.26
CA ALA A 33 -0.51 11.26 13.49
C ALA A 33 -0.31 9.74 13.72
N ASP A 34 0.94 9.27 13.75
CA ASP A 34 1.26 7.87 14.04
C ASP A 34 0.81 7.45 15.46
N LYS A 35 0.97 8.32 16.45
CA LYS A 35 0.48 8.07 17.82
C LYS A 35 -1.05 8.00 17.88
N LEU A 36 -1.74 8.88 17.16
CA LEU A 36 -3.20 8.86 17.07
C LEU A 36 -3.68 7.59 16.38
N PHE A 37 -3.05 7.18 15.28
CA PHE A 37 -3.35 5.93 14.61
C PHE A 37 -3.14 4.72 15.53
N ALA A 38 -2.02 4.64 16.23
CA ALA A 38 -1.72 3.56 17.15
C ALA A 38 -2.69 3.49 18.35
N SER A 39 -3.27 4.63 18.75
CA SER A 39 -4.30 4.70 19.81
C SER A 39 -5.73 4.47 19.30
N GLY A 40 -5.92 4.13 18.02
CA GLY A 40 -7.23 3.89 17.42
C GLY A 40 -8.02 5.14 17.06
N LYS A 41 -7.43 6.33 17.21
CA LYS A 41 -8.06 7.63 16.87
C LYS A 41 -7.90 7.92 15.38
N TYR A 42 -8.48 7.04 14.54
CA TYR A 42 -8.25 7.02 13.10
C TYR A 42 -8.70 8.31 12.39
N GLN A 43 -9.81 8.92 12.80
CA GLN A 43 -10.29 10.15 12.17
C GLN A 43 -9.38 11.35 12.45
N GLU A 44 -8.86 11.45 13.68
CA GLU A 44 -7.89 12.49 14.04
C GLU A 44 -6.55 12.25 13.32
N ALA A 45 -6.08 11.00 13.27
CA ALA A 45 -4.88 10.62 12.53
C ALA A 45 -5.00 10.97 11.04
N LEU A 46 -6.13 10.64 10.41
CA LEU A 46 -6.40 10.95 9.00
C LEU A 46 -6.31 12.45 8.70
N THR A 47 -6.92 13.27 9.56
CA THR A 47 -6.86 14.72 9.43
C THR A 47 -5.43 15.24 9.47
N LEU A 48 -4.63 14.69 10.40
CA LEU A 48 -3.25 15.13 10.57
C LEU A 48 -2.33 14.61 9.46
N TYR A 49 -2.50 13.35 8.99
CA TYR A 49 -1.78 12.84 7.82
C TYR A 49 -2.04 13.69 6.57
N LYS A 50 -3.32 14.04 6.30
CA LYS A 50 -3.67 14.90 5.16
C LYS A 50 -3.05 16.29 5.26
N LYS A 51 -3.04 16.88 6.45
CA LYS A 51 -2.34 18.15 6.69
C LYS A 51 -0.84 18.02 6.42
N THR A 52 -0.21 16.96 6.93
CA THR A 52 1.23 16.71 6.75
C THR A 52 1.57 16.51 5.28
N LEU A 53 0.71 15.83 4.52
CA LEU A 53 0.89 15.61 3.08
C LEU A 53 1.01 16.94 2.30
N THR A 54 0.25 17.98 2.68
CA THR A 54 0.32 19.29 2.00
C THR A 54 1.63 20.02 2.22
N THR A 55 2.41 19.64 3.23
CA THR A 55 3.71 20.24 3.60
C THR A 55 4.87 19.28 3.35
N SER A 56 4.62 18.12 2.72
CA SER A 56 5.62 17.09 2.45
C SER A 56 6.68 17.60 1.47
N PRO A 57 7.98 17.48 1.80
CA PRO A 57 9.06 18.10 1.03
C PRO A 57 9.41 17.35 -0.27
N ASP A 58 9.05 16.07 -0.38
CA ASP A 58 9.43 15.18 -1.48
C ASP A 58 8.40 14.08 -1.77
N ASN A 59 8.54 13.45 -2.92
CA ASN A 59 7.63 12.41 -3.39
C ASN A 59 7.68 11.14 -2.53
N LEU A 60 8.87 10.73 -2.04
CA LEU A 60 9.00 9.52 -1.20
C LEU A 60 8.24 9.69 0.10
N THR A 61 8.42 10.81 0.78
CA THR A 61 7.67 11.14 2.00
C THR A 61 6.17 11.21 1.70
N SER A 62 5.78 11.79 0.55
CA SER A 62 4.38 11.83 0.10
C SER A 62 3.83 10.43 -0.16
N GLY A 63 4.60 9.53 -0.77
CA GLY A 63 4.25 8.14 -0.99
C GLY A 63 3.97 7.40 0.33
N ASP A 64 4.86 7.56 1.30
CA ASP A 64 4.72 6.92 2.62
C ASP A 64 3.51 7.49 3.40
N ILE A 65 3.27 8.80 3.34
CA ILE A 65 2.09 9.42 3.98
C ILE A 65 0.80 8.95 3.31
N ASN A 66 0.75 8.84 1.98
CA ASN A 66 -0.42 8.30 1.28
C ASN A 66 -0.69 6.84 1.64
N CYS A 67 0.36 6.03 1.90
CA CYS A 67 0.20 4.68 2.43
C CYS A 67 -0.48 4.70 3.80
N LYS A 68 -0.01 5.54 4.73
CA LYS A 68 -0.62 5.72 6.06
C LYS A 68 -2.06 6.24 5.99
N ILE A 69 -2.39 7.10 5.03
CA ILE A 69 -3.76 7.54 4.74
C ILE A 69 -4.59 6.34 4.29
N GLY A 70 -4.07 5.51 3.39
CA GLY A 70 -4.71 4.26 2.96
C GLY A 70 -4.98 3.31 4.13
N ASP A 71 -3.97 3.06 4.98
CA ASP A 71 -4.10 2.24 6.19
C ASP A 71 -5.19 2.80 7.12
N THR A 72 -5.25 4.12 7.25
CA THR A 72 -6.22 4.79 8.12
C THR A 72 -7.65 4.64 7.59
N TYR A 73 -7.86 4.85 6.29
CA TYR A 73 -9.16 4.58 5.66
C TYR A 73 -9.55 3.11 5.75
N PHE A 74 -8.58 2.19 5.58
CA PHE A 74 -8.82 0.77 5.76
C PHE A 74 -9.32 0.42 7.17
N ARG A 75 -8.72 1.02 8.21
CA ARG A 75 -9.18 0.88 9.60
C ARG A 75 -10.56 1.47 9.86
N LEU A 76 -10.94 2.49 9.11
CA LEU A 76 -12.28 3.09 9.12
C LEU A 76 -13.30 2.30 8.27
N ALA A 77 -12.89 1.16 7.68
CA ALA A 77 -13.66 0.36 6.73
C ALA A 77 -14.10 1.12 5.46
N ASP A 78 -13.46 2.25 5.17
CA ASP A 78 -13.65 3.02 3.93
C ASP A 78 -12.67 2.51 2.86
N TYR A 79 -12.99 1.32 2.33
CA TYR A 79 -12.10 0.63 1.40
C TYR A 79 -11.96 1.33 0.04
N SER A 80 -12.94 2.14 -0.36
CA SER A 80 -12.86 2.91 -1.59
C SER A 80 -11.81 4.01 -1.51
N HIS A 81 -11.83 4.82 -0.45
CA HIS A 81 -10.80 5.83 -0.25
C HIS A 81 -9.44 5.24 0.10
N ALA A 82 -9.41 4.09 0.79
CA ALA A 82 -8.16 3.35 1.01
C ALA A 82 -7.51 2.92 -0.32
N LEU A 83 -8.31 2.38 -1.26
CA LEU A 83 -7.87 2.01 -2.60
C LEU A 83 -7.22 3.18 -3.34
N ASP A 84 -7.88 4.34 -3.34
CA ASP A 84 -7.37 5.54 -4.03
C ASP A 84 -6.08 6.06 -3.40
N ALA A 85 -5.98 6.03 -2.07
CA ALA A 85 -4.78 6.43 -1.34
C ALA A 85 -3.60 5.49 -1.64
N TYR A 86 -3.81 4.16 -1.64
CA TYR A 86 -2.76 3.20 -1.99
C TYR A 86 -2.32 3.31 -3.46
N ARG A 87 -3.23 3.57 -4.39
CA ARG A 87 -2.90 3.84 -5.80
C ARG A 87 -2.06 5.10 -5.97
N THR A 88 -2.28 6.08 -5.14
CA THR A 88 -1.43 7.28 -5.12
C THR A 88 -0.07 6.95 -4.50
N ALA A 89 -0.04 6.25 -3.38
CA ALA A 89 1.18 5.89 -2.67
C ALA A 89 2.18 5.11 -3.53
N ILE A 90 1.72 4.08 -4.25
CA ILE A 90 2.60 3.13 -4.95
C ILE A 90 3.44 3.80 -6.04
N ARG A 91 3.02 4.94 -6.59
CA ARG A 91 3.76 5.68 -7.63
C ARG A 91 5.06 6.27 -7.08
N ASP A 92 5.02 6.75 -5.85
CA ASP A 92 6.08 7.52 -5.23
C ASP A 92 6.88 6.73 -4.18
N GLN A 93 6.44 5.51 -3.84
CA GLN A 93 7.12 4.64 -2.91
C GLN A 93 8.40 4.01 -3.46
N ARG A 94 9.30 3.66 -2.55
CA ARG A 94 10.49 2.85 -2.85
C ARG A 94 10.08 1.50 -3.45
N PRO A 95 10.83 0.97 -4.42
CA PRO A 95 10.51 -0.33 -5.06
C PRO A 95 10.30 -1.48 -4.09
N ALA A 96 11.04 -1.52 -2.97
CA ALA A 96 10.95 -2.57 -1.96
C ALA A 96 9.59 -2.60 -1.23
N ASP A 97 8.90 -1.46 -1.11
CA ASP A 97 7.64 -1.34 -0.37
C ASP A 97 6.41 -1.57 -1.27
N ARG A 98 6.60 -1.48 -2.60
CA ARG A 98 5.52 -1.59 -3.59
C ARG A 98 4.77 -2.92 -3.58
N PRO A 99 5.39 -4.11 -3.36
CA PRO A 99 4.65 -5.37 -3.31
C PRO A 99 3.56 -5.39 -2.24
N GLN A 100 3.84 -4.83 -1.07
CA GLN A 100 2.87 -4.72 0.01
C GLN A 100 1.72 -3.78 -0.37
N THR A 101 2.02 -2.60 -0.90
CA THR A 101 1.00 -1.63 -1.31
C THR A 101 0.16 -2.17 -2.46
N GLN A 102 0.78 -2.87 -3.43
CA GLN A 102 0.07 -3.55 -4.50
C GLN A 102 -0.91 -4.61 -3.97
N TYR A 103 -0.52 -5.34 -2.91
CA TYR A 103 -1.41 -6.27 -2.23
C TYR A 103 -2.63 -5.55 -1.63
N TRP A 104 -2.44 -4.42 -0.94
CA TRP A 104 -3.55 -3.66 -0.37
C TRP A 104 -4.49 -3.07 -1.41
N ILE A 105 -3.98 -2.68 -2.59
CA ILE A 105 -4.81 -2.27 -3.74
C ILE A 105 -5.74 -3.41 -4.16
N GLY A 106 -5.19 -4.61 -4.39
CA GLY A 106 -5.98 -5.78 -4.75
C GLY A 106 -6.98 -6.16 -3.64
N PHE A 107 -6.57 -6.06 -2.37
CA PHE A 107 -7.42 -6.43 -1.26
C PHE A 107 -8.58 -5.44 -1.03
N CYS A 108 -8.35 -4.15 -1.19
CA CYS A 108 -9.42 -3.15 -1.17
C CYS A 108 -10.41 -3.38 -2.33
N SER A 109 -9.92 -3.63 -3.56
CA SER A 109 -10.79 -3.98 -4.71
C SER A 109 -11.64 -5.22 -4.41
N PHE A 110 -11.05 -6.25 -3.77
CA PHE A 110 -11.79 -7.43 -3.33
C PHE A 110 -12.87 -7.09 -2.30
N LEU A 111 -12.57 -6.28 -1.29
CA LEU A 111 -13.51 -5.92 -0.23
C LEU A 111 -14.70 -5.10 -0.72
N ILE A 112 -14.50 -4.25 -1.74
CA ILE A 112 -15.58 -3.47 -2.37
C ILE A 112 -16.33 -4.24 -3.47
N GLY A 113 -16.02 -5.53 -3.66
CA GLY A 113 -16.73 -6.40 -4.61
C GLY A 113 -16.28 -6.29 -6.07
N ARG A 114 -15.16 -5.61 -6.35
CA ARG A 114 -14.58 -5.51 -7.69
C ARG A 114 -13.66 -6.69 -7.97
N ASP A 115 -14.24 -7.89 -8.05
CA ASP A 115 -13.47 -9.15 -8.09
C ASP A 115 -12.54 -9.29 -9.29
N ALA A 116 -12.97 -8.90 -10.48
CA ALA A 116 -12.14 -8.95 -11.67
C ALA A 116 -10.92 -8.03 -11.51
N GLU A 117 -11.14 -6.79 -11.06
CA GLU A 117 -10.07 -5.84 -10.77
C GLU A 117 -9.12 -6.38 -9.67
N ALA A 118 -9.67 -7.00 -8.62
CA ALA A 118 -8.86 -7.58 -7.56
C ALA A 118 -7.92 -8.68 -8.08
N VAL A 119 -8.40 -9.56 -8.97
CA VAL A 119 -7.56 -10.57 -9.63
C VAL A 119 -6.41 -9.90 -10.38
N ASP A 120 -6.72 -8.90 -11.20
CA ASP A 120 -5.71 -8.20 -12.00
C ASP A 120 -4.67 -7.52 -11.10
N GLU A 121 -5.10 -6.85 -10.03
CA GLU A 121 -4.20 -6.18 -9.09
C GLU A 121 -3.32 -7.17 -8.30
N PHE A 122 -3.86 -8.31 -7.88
CA PHE A 122 -3.06 -9.35 -7.22
C PHE A 122 -2.02 -9.95 -8.16
N LEU A 123 -2.37 -10.20 -9.42
CA LEU A 123 -1.45 -10.82 -10.39
C LEU A 123 -0.30 -9.88 -10.80
N LYS A 124 -0.41 -8.58 -10.59
CA LYS A 124 0.71 -7.65 -10.76
C LYS A 124 1.87 -7.97 -9.82
N ILE A 125 1.61 -8.55 -8.63
CA ILE A 125 2.68 -8.83 -7.66
C ILE A 125 3.69 -9.84 -8.21
N PRO A 126 3.32 -11.07 -8.60
CA PRO A 126 4.29 -12.00 -9.16
C PRO A 126 4.85 -11.56 -10.52
N ALA A 127 4.13 -10.73 -11.27
CA ALA A 127 4.58 -10.23 -12.56
C ALA A 127 5.63 -9.11 -12.44
N LEU A 128 5.43 -8.16 -11.55
CA LEU A 128 6.28 -6.97 -11.42
C LEU A 128 7.34 -7.11 -10.32
N TYR A 129 7.11 -7.98 -9.34
CA TYR A 129 7.97 -8.17 -8.17
C TYR A 129 8.29 -9.66 -7.94
N PRO A 130 8.96 -10.34 -8.88
CA PRO A 130 9.19 -11.79 -8.83
C PRO A 130 10.00 -12.25 -7.61
N ASP A 131 10.82 -11.38 -7.06
CA ASP A 131 11.63 -11.66 -5.86
C ASP A 131 10.81 -11.57 -4.57
N ALA A 132 9.66 -10.95 -4.57
CA ALA A 132 8.75 -10.83 -3.43
C ALA A 132 7.88 -12.09 -3.26
N LYS A 133 8.51 -13.27 -3.16
CA LYS A 133 7.86 -14.60 -3.20
C LYS A 133 6.72 -14.77 -2.19
N ALA A 134 6.88 -14.26 -0.97
CA ALA A 134 5.85 -14.33 0.06
C ALA A 134 4.58 -13.55 -0.34
N TRP A 135 4.77 -12.35 -0.89
CA TRP A 135 3.67 -11.55 -1.43
C TRP A 135 3.04 -12.19 -2.66
N GLY A 136 3.85 -12.81 -3.54
CA GLY A 136 3.38 -13.56 -4.71
C GLY A 136 2.46 -14.72 -4.32
N SER A 137 2.84 -15.54 -3.34
CA SER A 137 1.99 -16.63 -2.83
C SER A 137 0.68 -16.11 -2.22
N THR A 138 0.76 -15.05 -1.43
CA THR A 138 -0.43 -14.41 -0.83
C THR A 138 -1.34 -13.83 -1.93
N ALA A 139 -0.77 -13.20 -2.94
CA ALA A 139 -1.51 -12.64 -4.06
C ALA A 139 -2.25 -13.72 -4.87
N TYR A 140 -1.59 -14.84 -5.19
CA TYR A 140 -2.25 -15.96 -5.85
C TYR A 140 -3.40 -16.54 -5.02
N TYR A 141 -3.24 -16.64 -3.69
CA TYR A 141 -4.32 -17.08 -2.83
C TYR A 141 -5.56 -16.18 -2.94
N TRP A 142 -5.37 -14.85 -2.88
CA TRP A 142 -6.49 -13.92 -2.96
C TRP A 142 -7.07 -13.79 -4.38
N ALA A 143 -6.24 -13.93 -5.42
CA ALA A 143 -6.73 -14.06 -6.80
C ALA A 143 -7.61 -15.30 -6.95
N GLY A 144 -7.24 -16.43 -6.33
CA GLY A 144 -8.07 -17.62 -6.24
C GLY A 144 -9.41 -17.37 -5.55
N ARG A 145 -9.40 -16.64 -4.40
CA ARG A 145 -10.62 -16.26 -3.68
C ARG A 145 -11.55 -15.38 -4.51
N ALA A 146 -10.99 -14.40 -5.22
CA ALA A 146 -11.77 -13.52 -6.10
C ALA A 146 -12.36 -14.31 -7.30
N SER A 147 -11.59 -15.21 -7.90
CA SER A 147 -12.05 -16.09 -8.99
C SER A 147 -13.15 -17.05 -8.52
N GLU A 148 -13.03 -17.63 -7.31
CA GLU A 148 -14.05 -18.46 -6.68
C GLU A 148 -15.36 -17.67 -6.49
N ARG A 149 -15.30 -16.44 -6.01
CA ARG A 149 -16.47 -15.56 -5.83
C ARG A 149 -17.16 -15.20 -7.15
N MET A 150 -16.38 -15.09 -8.24
CA MET A 150 -16.91 -14.92 -9.61
C MET A 150 -17.46 -16.22 -10.25
N GLY A 151 -17.38 -17.36 -9.57
CA GLY A 151 -17.77 -18.67 -10.11
C GLY A 151 -16.76 -19.26 -11.11
N LYS A 152 -15.58 -18.67 -11.28
CA LYS A 152 -14.51 -19.11 -12.19
C LYS A 152 -13.66 -20.20 -11.51
N LYS A 153 -14.26 -21.39 -11.33
CA LYS A 153 -13.70 -22.47 -10.50
C LYS A 153 -12.33 -22.97 -11.00
N GLU A 154 -12.19 -23.20 -12.29
CA GLU A 154 -10.93 -23.69 -12.88
C GLU A 154 -9.79 -22.68 -12.65
N GLN A 155 -10.07 -21.40 -12.83
CA GLN A 155 -9.13 -20.34 -12.58
C GLN A 155 -8.77 -20.22 -11.08
N ALA A 156 -9.76 -20.37 -10.20
CA ALA A 156 -9.53 -20.39 -8.76
C ALA A 156 -8.61 -21.54 -8.35
N VAL A 157 -8.82 -22.75 -8.87
CA VAL A 157 -7.97 -23.93 -8.63
C VAL A 157 -6.54 -23.66 -9.10
N GLU A 158 -6.36 -23.08 -10.28
CA GLU A 158 -5.03 -22.73 -10.80
C GLU A 158 -4.30 -21.77 -9.85
N TYR A 159 -4.95 -20.70 -9.42
CA TYR A 159 -4.34 -19.72 -8.53
C TYR A 159 -4.05 -20.29 -7.14
N TYR A 160 -4.94 -21.09 -6.56
CA TYR A 160 -4.65 -21.78 -5.30
C TYR A 160 -3.45 -22.71 -5.40
N ARG A 161 -3.28 -23.43 -6.50
CA ARG A 161 -2.09 -24.26 -6.73
C ARG A 161 -0.81 -23.42 -6.82
N LYS A 162 -0.85 -22.30 -7.55
CA LYS A 162 0.29 -21.36 -7.58
C LYS A 162 0.61 -20.79 -6.18
N ALA A 163 -0.39 -20.50 -5.38
CA ALA A 163 -0.21 -20.07 -3.99
C ALA A 163 0.39 -21.19 -3.12
N GLY A 164 -0.01 -22.43 -3.35
CA GLY A 164 0.48 -23.62 -2.65
C GLY A 164 1.97 -23.89 -2.89
N GLY A 165 2.43 -23.63 -4.10
CA GLY A 165 3.83 -23.84 -4.49
C GLY A 165 4.29 -25.27 -4.22
N ASN A 166 5.19 -25.47 -3.26
CA ASN A 166 5.74 -26.79 -2.91
C ASN A 166 5.17 -27.38 -1.60
N GLY A 167 4.08 -26.87 -1.07
CA GLY A 167 3.39 -27.42 0.12
C GLY A 167 4.15 -27.34 1.44
N ARG A 168 5.25 -26.58 1.51
CA ARG A 168 6.14 -26.58 2.68
C ARG A 168 5.66 -25.71 3.85
N THR A 169 4.83 -24.70 3.59
CA THR A 169 4.30 -23.82 4.63
C THR A 169 2.84 -24.18 4.99
N THR A 170 2.37 -23.76 6.16
CA THR A 170 0.97 -23.89 6.56
C THR A 170 0.04 -23.21 5.55
N GLN A 171 0.41 -22.03 5.06
CA GLN A 171 -0.34 -21.29 4.04
C GLN A 171 -0.39 -22.05 2.72
N SER A 172 0.74 -22.66 2.29
CA SER A 172 0.79 -23.50 1.09
C SER A 172 -0.18 -24.69 1.19
N LYS A 173 -0.14 -25.42 2.30
CA LYS A 173 -1.03 -26.55 2.55
C LYS A 173 -2.51 -26.15 2.56
N PHE A 174 -2.82 -24.97 3.12
CA PHE A 174 -4.17 -24.45 3.12
C PHE A 174 -4.65 -24.09 1.71
N ALA A 175 -3.80 -23.49 0.89
CA ALA A 175 -4.12 -23.17 -0.51
C ALA A 175 -4.34 -24.42 -1.35
N GLU A 176 -3.52 -25.46 -1.19
CA GLU A 176 -3.71 -26.77 -1.85
C GLU A 176 -5.04 -27.41 -1.45
N LYS A 177 -5.36 -27.45 -0.14
CA LYS A 177 -6.65 -27.95 0.35
C LYS A 177 -7.83 -27.17 -0.26
N LYS A 178 -7.69 -25.86 -0.42
CA LYS A 178 -8.71 -25.03 -1.08
C LYS A 178 -8.85 -25.39 -2.56
N ALA A 179 -7.76 -25.61 -3.28
CA ALA A 179 -7.80 -26.06 -4.67
C ALA A 179 -8.57 -27.38 -4.84
N GLU A 180 -8.31 -28.36 -3.98
CA GLU A 180 -9.02 -29.64 -4.03
C GLU A 180 -10.51 -29.52 -3.69
N ALA A 181 -10.85 -28.68 -2.69
CA ALA A 181 -12.24 -28.45 -2.32
C ALA A 181 -13.05 -27.80 -3.45
N VAL A 182 -12.47 -26.81 -4.14
CA VAL A 182 -13.12 -26.15 -5.28
C VAL A 182 -13.28 -27.13 -6.45
N LYS A 183 -12.25 -27.93 -6.74
CA LYS A 183 -12.30 -28.94 -7.80
C LYS A 183 -13.40 -29.97 -7.55
N SER A 184 -13.52 -30.50 -6.33
CA SER A 184 -14.54 -31.51 -5.98
C SER A 184 -15.97 -30.98 -6.07
N SER A 185 -16.17 -29.67 -5.88
CA SER A 185 -17.48 -29.02 -6.04
C SER A 185 -17.89 -28.80 -7.50
N SER A 186 -16.97 -29.00 -8.45
CA SER A 186 -17.25 -28.87 -9.89
C SER A 186 -17.69 -30.17 -10.54
N THR A 187 -17.52 -31.31 -9.86
CA THR A 187 -17.86 -32.67 -10.37
C THR A 187 -19.22 -33.17 -9.90
N LYS A 188 -19.95 -32.40 -9.14
CA LYS A 188 -21.35 -32.66 -8.73
C LYS A 188 -22.31 -31.73 -9.49
#